data_76104e01a92002fc50b7aad17909ff60
#
_entry.id   76104e01a92002fc50b7aad17909ff60
#
_cell.length_a   1.000
_cell.length_b   1.000
_cell.length_c   1.000
_cell.angle_alpha   90.00
_cell.angle_beta   90.00
_cell.angle_gamma   90.00
#
_symmetry.space_group_name_H-M   'P 1'
#
loop_
_entity.id
_entity.type
_entity.pdbx_description
1 polymer ?
#
loop_
_entity_poly.entity_id
_entity_poly.type
_entity_poly.pdbx_seq_one_letter_code
_entity_poly.pdbx_strand_id
1 'polypeptide(L)'
;MRLNKFLAHAGVASRRQSDALIQKATTFVNGKLIIDPAYPVTETDDIVFEGIKLSISKTFQVILFHKPTKVVTTTFDPQGRRTILDYVKTRDRIFPIGRLDRMTTGLLLLTNDGELSNKLLHPK
;
A
#
# COMPACT_ATOMS: atom_id res chain seq x y z
N MET A 1 6.81 -12.37 7.01
CA MET A 1 5.51 -11.86 6.49
C MET A 1 5.16 -12.55 5.19
N ARG A 2 3.93 -12.42 4.75
CA ARG A 2 3.51 -12.97 3.46
C ARG A 2 4.00 -12.09 2.31
N LEU A 3 4.24 -12.69 1.14
CA LEU A 3 4.76 -12.00 -0.02
C LEU A 3 3.85 -10.84 -0.47
N ASN A 4 2.52 -11.02 -0.43
CA ASN A 4 1.59 -9.94 -0.79
C ASN A 4 1.75 -8.72 0.13
N LYS A 5 1.95 -8.96 1.42
CA LYS A 5 2.21 -7.88 2.38
C LYS A 5 3.53 -7.20 2.09
N PHE A 6 4.56 -7.95 1.71
CA PHE A 6 5.86 -7.39 1.34
C PHE A 6 5.72 -6.45 0.13
N LEU A 7 5.03 -6.88 -0.93
CA LEU A 7 4.82 -6.05 -2.10
C LEU A 7 4.08 -4.75 -1.75
N ALA A 8 3.06 -4.84 -0.90
CA ALA A 8 2.33 -3.65 -0.46
C ALA A 8 3.23 -2.69 0.33
N HIS A 9 4.05 -3.20 1.25
CA HIS A 9 4.99 -2.38 2.02
C HIS A 9 6.09 -1.78 1.13
N ALA A 10 6.47 -2.47 0.07
CA ALA A 10 7.47 -1.98 -0.89
C ALA A 10 6.90 -0.95 -1.87
N GLY A 11 5.61 -0.67 -1.80
CA GLY A 11 4.96 0.35 -2.61
C GLY A 11 4.49 -0.11 -3.98
N VAL A 12 4.45 -1.41 -4.25
CA VAL A 12 4.04 -1.93 -5.56
C VAL A 12 2.53 -1.73 -5.78
N ALA A 13 1.71 -2.19 -4.82
CA ALA A 13 0.27 -2.13 -4.92
C ALA A 13 -0.35 -2.39 -3.54
N SER A 14 -1.69 -2.39 -3.43
CA SER A 14 -2.35 -2.85 -2.22
C SER A 14 -2.11 -4.35 -2.03
N ARG A 15 -2.37 -4.88 -0.82
CA ARG A 15 -2.24 -6.34 -0.58
C ARG A 15 -3.12 -7.13 -1.54
N ARG A 16 -4.35 -6.68 -1.74
CA ARG A 16 -5.31 -7.36 -2.62
C ARG A 16 -4.86 -7.33 -4.08
N GLN A 17 -4.39 -6.19 -4.56
CA GLN A 17 -3.86 -6.08 -5.92
C GLN A 17 -2.57 -6.87 -6.08
N SER A 18 -1.75 -6.94 -5.04
CA SER A 18 -0.53 -7.73 -5.04
C SER A 18 -0.80 -9.22 -5.20
N ASP A 19 -1.91 -9.73 -4.65
CA ASP A 19 -2.31 -11.12 -4.85
C ASP A 19 -2.41 -11.47 -6.34
N ALA A 20 -3.12 -10.63 -7.09
CA ALA A 20 -3.28 -10.84 -8.53
C ALA A 20 -1.95 -10.72 -9.28
N LEU A 21 -1.11 -9.75 -8.91
CA LEU A 21 0.20 -9.57 -9.54
C LEU A 21 1.12 -10.77 -9.31
N ILE A 22 1.16 -11.31 -8.09
CA ILE A 22 1.98 -12.47 -7.77
C ILE A 22 1.50 -13.69 -8.57
N GLN A 23 0.20 -13.88 -8.66
CA GLN A 23 -0.38 -15.00 -9.42
C GLN A 23 -0.09 -14.92 -10.91
N LYS A 24 0.22 -13.73 -11.43
CA LYS A 24 0.58 -13.52 -12.84
C LYS A 24 2.06 -13.76 -13.13
N ALA A 25 2.80 -14.40 -12.21
CA ALA A 25 4.20 -14.77 -12.40
C ALA A 25 5.14 -13.56 -12.61
N THR A 26 4.98 -12.54 -11.78
CA THR A 26 5.78 -11.30 -11.83
C THR A 26 6.92 -11.27 -10.82
N THR A 27 6.92 -12.17 -9.85
CA THR A 27 7.72 -12.01 -8.62
C THR A 27 8.63 -13.21 -8.39
N PHE A 28 9.91 -12.91 -8.15
CA PHE A 28 10.92 -13.90 -7.81
C PHE A 28 11.39 -13.70 -6.37
N VAL A 29 11.55 -14.78 -5.62
CA VAL A 29 12.11 -14.76 -4.28
C VAL A 29 13.38 -15.61 -4.30
N ASN A 30 14.52 -14.99 -4.03
CA ASN A 30 15.84 -15.64 -4.07
C ASN A 30 16.07 -16.38 -5.40
N GLY A 31 15.68 -15.77 -6.51
CA GLY A 31 15.83 -16.30 -7.86
C GLY A 31 14.79 -17.34 -8.27
N LYS A 32 13.83 -17.65 -7.42
CA LYS A 32 12.77 -18.61 -7.71
C LYS A 32 11.44 -17.91 -7.96
N LEU A 33 10.77 -18.26 -9.06
CA LEU A 33 9.45 -17.71 -9.37
C LEU A 33 8.43 -18.20 -8.35
N ILE A 34 7.74 -17.27 -7.71
CA ILE A 34 6.70 -17.56 -6.72
C ILE A 34 5.36 -17.00 -7.22
N ILE A 35 4.35 -17.85 -7.22
CA ILE A 35 2.98 -17.46 -7.62
C ILE A 35 1.99 -17.54 -6.47
N ASP A 36 2.44 -17.92 -5.28
CA ASP A 36 1.61 -17.97 -4.07
C ASP A 36 1.71 -16.66 -3.30
N PRO A 37 0.63 -15.87 -3.23
CA PRO A 37 0.65 -14.60 -2.48
C PRO A 37 0.93 -14.76 -0.99
N ALA A 38 0.67 -15.92 -0.43
CA ALA A 38 0.88 -16.21 0.98
C ALA A 38 2.29 -16.75 1.29
N TYR A 39 3.15 -16.87 0.28
CA TYR A 39 4.51 -17.38 0.47
C TYR A 39 5.25 -16.57 1.53
N PRO A 40 5.83 -17.22 2.55
CA PRO A 40 6.50 -16.51 3.64
C PRO A 40 7.84 -15.95 3.18
N VAL A 41 8.06 -14.67 3.50
CA VAL A 41 9.31 -13.96 3.19
C VAL A 41 9.79 -13.17 4.41
N THR A 42 11.08 -12.83 4.39
CA THR A 42 11.72 -12.01 5.42
C THR A 42 12.44 -10.84 4.76
N GLU A 43 12.93 -9.89 5.57
CA GLU A 43 13.69 -8.75 5.05
C GLU A 43 15.01 -9.15 4.40
N THR A 44 15.53 -10.34 4.72
CA THR A 44 16.79 -10.84 4.17
C THR A 44 16.61 -11.52 2.82
N ASP A 45 15.38 -11.84 2.42
CA ASP A 45 15.11 -12.45 1.13
C ASP A 45 15.30 -11.45 0.00
N ASP A 46 15.82 -11.94 -1.13
CA ASP A 46 15.98 -11.13 -2.35
C ASP A 46 14.70 -11.22 -3.17
N ILE A 47 13.91 -10.15 -3.18
CA ILE A 47 12.62 -10.12 -3.85
C ILE A 47 12.69 -9.17 -5.04
N VAL A 48 12.39 -9.72 -6.22
CA VAL A 48 12.43 -9.01 -7.49
C VAL A 48 11.05 -9.04 -8.13
N PHE A 49 10.53 -7.86 -8.46
CA PHE A 49 9.25 -7.70 -9.13
C PHE A 49 9.47 -7.03 -10.49
N GLU A 50 9.08 -7.73 -11.56
CA GLU A 50 9.26 -7.25 -12.94
C GLU A 50 10.66 -6.73 -13.20
N GLY A 51 11.67 -7.45 -12.73
CA GLY A 51 13.08 -7.11 -12.93
C GLY A 51 13.64 -6.07 -11.98
N ILE A 52 12.84 -5.56 -11.05
CA ILE A 52 13.26 -4.52 -10.10
C ILE A 52 13.38 -5.12 -8.72
N LYS A 53 14.54 -4.97 -8.09
CA LYS A 53 14.74 -5.40 -6.71
C LYS A 53 13.96 -4.50 -5.76
N LEU A 54 13.15 -5.12 -4.91
CA LEU A 54 12.30 -4.41 -3.95
C LEU A 54 12.96 -4.32 -2.58
N SER A 55 12.68 -3.22 -1.88
CA SER A 55 13.04 -3.06 -0.47
C SER A 55 11.86 -2.43 0.27
N ILE A 56 11.72 -2.77 1.55
CA ILE A 56 10.72 -2.16 2.41
C ILE A 56 11.30 -0.87 2.99
N SER A 57 10.53 0.21 2.92
CA SER A 57 10.90 1.43 3.64
C SER A 57 10.92 1.16 5.14
N LYS A 58 12.03 1.52 5.79
CA LYS A 58 12.17 1.43 7.24
C LYS A 58 11.73 2.71 7.93
N THR A 59 11.41 3.75 7.15
CA THR A 59 10.97 5.04 7.65
C THR A 59 9.45 5.10 7.58
N PHE A 60 8.81 5.13 8.74
CA PHE A 60 7.37 5.33 8.80
C PHE A 60 7.04 6.81 8.77
N GLN A 61 5.95 7.16 8.09
CA GLN A 61 5.44 8.53 8.08
C GLN A 61 3.95 8.55 8.33
N VAL A 62 3.53 9.63 8.96
CA VAL A 62 2.11 9.96 9.16
C VAL A 62 1.90 11.35 8.62
N ILE A 63 0.96 11.49 7.71
CA ILE A 63 0.63 12.75 7.08
C ILE A 63 -0.77 13.16 7.51
N LEU A 64 -0.89 14.37 8.03
CA LEU A 64 -2.18 14.97 8.34
C LEU A 64 -2.67 15.71 7.09
N PHE A 65 -3.77 15.22 6.52
CA PHE A 65 -4.32 15.74 5.27
C PHE A 65 -5.72 16.30 5.50
N HIS A 66 -5.94 17.54 5.11
CA HIS A 66 -7.28 18.11 5.12
C HIS A 66 -7.92 17.84 3.76
N LYS A 67 -8.84 16.89 3.73
CA LYS A 67 -9.47 16.43 2.49
C LYS A 67 -10.48 17.47 1.98
N PRO A 68 -10.33 17.97 0.73
CA PRO A 68 -11.36 18.81 0.13
C PRO A 68 -12.55 17.98 -0.36
N THR A 69 -13.63 18.66 -0.76
CA THR A 69 -14.75 17.99 -1.43
C THR A 69 -14.33 17.44 -2.78
N LYS A 70 -15.09 16.49 -3.30
CA LYS A 70 -14.89 15.87 -4.62
C LYS A 70 -13.58 15.08 -4.75
N VAL A 71 -13.08 14.60 -3.62
CA VAL A 71 -11.88 13.75 -3.55
C VAL A 71 -12.27 12.43 -2.90
N VAL A 72 -11.96 11.33 -3.57
CA VAL A 72 -12.28 9.99 -3.07
C VAL A 72 -11.18 9.53 -2.10
N THR A 73 -11.57 8.99 -0.95
CA THR A 73 -10.66 8.44 0.04
C THR A 73 -10.18 7.06 -0.41
N THR A 74 -9.30 7.05 -1.38
CA THR A 74 -8.67 5.83 -1.89
C THR A 74 -7.35 6.21 -2.56
N THR A 75 -6.52 5.22 -2.84
CA THR A 75 -5.28 5.43 -3.60
C THR A 75 -5.48 5.16 -5.09
N PHE A 76 -6.60 4.55 -5.46
CA PHE A 76 -6.93 4.28 -6.86
C PHE A 76 -8.44 4.29 -7.04
N ASP A 77 -8.91 4.98 -8.07
CA ASP A 77 -10.34 5.02 -8.42
C ASP A 77 -10.52 4.55 -9.87
N PRO A 78 -11.23 3.42 -10.08
CA PRO A 78 -11.49 2.90 -11.42
C PRO A 78 -12.25 3.85 -12.32
N GLN A 79 -13.02 4.79 -11.75
CA GLN A 79 -13.79 5.77 -12.50
C GLN A 79 -12.96 7.02 -12.86
N GLY A 80 -11.69 7.08 -12.47
CA GLY A 80 -10.81 8.19 -12.78
C GLY A 80 -11.10 9.46 -12.01
N ARG A 81 -11.87 9.41 -10.92
CA ARG A 81 -12.14 10.57 -10.07
C ARG A 81 -10.88 10.95 -9.29
N ARG A 82 -10.82 12.20 -8.83
CA ARG A 82 -9.69 12.65 -8.00
C ARG A 82 -9.62 11.85 -6.71
N THR A 83 -8.41 11.44 -6.35
CA THR A 83 -8.12 10.71 -5.12
C THR A 83 -7.17 11.52 -4.25
N ILE A 84 -6.93 11.03 -3.03
CA ILE A 84 -5.99 11.66 -2.11
C ILE A 84 -4.57 11.75 -2.70
N LEU A 85 -4.19 10.83 -3.59
CA LEU A 85 -2.85 10.83 -4.21
C LEU A 85 -2.66 11.95 -5.23
N ASP A 86 -3.73 12.58 -5.70
CA ASP A 86 -3.62 13.76 -6.57
C ASP A 86 -3.09 14.97 -5.80
N TYR A 87 -3.20 14.97 -4.47
CA TYR A 87 -2.80 16.08 -3.59
C TYR A 87 -1.54 15.78 -2.79
N VAL A 88 -1.29 14.50 -2.49
CA VAL A 88 -0.17 14.10 -1.63
C VAL A 88 0.80 13.23 -2.43
N LYS A 89 2.02 13.71 -2.63
CA LYS A 89 3.06 12.99 -3.36
C LYS A 89 4.13 12.54 -2.38
N THR A 90 4.39 11.23 -2.34
CA THR A 90 5.43 10.63 -1.53
C THR A 90 6.17 9.55 -2.30
N ARG A 91 7.36 9.18 -1.83
CA ARG A 91 8.12 8.07 -2.42
C ARG A 91 7.51 6.73 -2.05
N ASP A 92 6.99 6.64 -0.83
CA ASP A 92 6.42 5.42 -0.31
C ASP A 92 4.93 5.36 -0.63
N ARG A 93 4.41 4.14 -0.72
CA ARG A 93 2.98 3.96 -0.81
C ARG A 93 2.35 4.34 0.52
N ILE A 94 1.42 5.30 0.48
CA ILE A 94 0.64 5.69 1.65
C ILE A 94 -0.82 5.29 1.45
N PHE A 95 -1.53 5.18 2.55
CA PHE A 95 -2.97 4.87 2.55
C PHE A 95 -3.66 5.60 3.68
N PRO A 96 -4.96 5.90 3.52
CA PRO A 96 -5.71 6.61 4.55
C PRO A 96 -6.03 5.71 5.74
N ILE A 97 -6.00 6.30 6.94
CA ILE A 97 -6.51 5.67 8.15
C ILE A 97 -7.96 6.10 8.29
N GLY A 98 -8.90 5.20 7.95
CA GLY A 98 -10.31 5.52 7.88
C GLY A 98 -10.70 6.16 6.55
N ARG A 99 -11.92 6.62 6.48
CA ARG A 99 -12.51 7.12 5.23
C ARG A 99 -13.43 8.30 5.52
N LEU A 100 -13.47 9.24 4.57
CA LEU A 100 -14.48 10.27 4.47
C LEU A 100 -15.15 10.15 3.11
N ASP A 101 -16.45 10.44 3.05
CA ASP A 101 -17.18 10.43 1.79
C ASP A 101 -16.61 11.45 0.81
N ARG A 102 -16.80 11.21 -0.49
CA ARG A 102 -16.25 12.07 -1.54
C ARG A 102 -16.60 13.54 -1.33
N MET A 103 -17.82 13.84 -0.92
CA MET A 103 -18.30 15.22 -0.74
C MET A 103 -18.01 15.79 0.64
N THR A 104 -17.49 14.98 1.56
CA THR A 104 -17.19 15.41 2.93
C THR A 104 -15.79 16.00 3.00
N THR A 105 -15.65 17.14 3.69
CA THR A 105 -14.35 17.70 4.03
C THR A 105 -13.95 17.26 5.43
N GLY A 106 -12.66 17.24 5.73
CA GLY A 106 -12.20 16.93 7.07
C GLY A 106 -10.78 16.43 7.10
N LEU A 107 -10.30 16.18 8.30
CA LEU A 107 -8.95 15.69 8.52
C LEU A 107 -8.89 14.18 8.34
N LEU A 108 -7.89 13.75 7.59
CA LEU A 108 -7.53 12.35 7.42
C LEU A 108 -6.07 12.17 7.77
N LEU A 109 -5.76 11.07 8.44
CA LEU A 109 -4.39 10.62 8.60
C LEU A 109 -4.03 9.68 7.47
N LEU A 110 -2.90 9.92 6.84
CA LEU A 110 -2.34 9.05 5.80
C LEU A 110 -1.04 8.48 6.32
N THR A 111 -0.78 7.21 6.07
CA THR A 111 0.43 6.57 6.58
C THR A 111 0.90 5.44 5.66
N ASN A 112 2.16 5.09 5.77
CA ASN A 112 2.71 3.87 5.20
C ASN A 112 2.85 2.74 6.25
N ASP A 113 2.38 2.97 7.48
CA ASP A 113 2.48 2.03 8.59
C ASP A 113 1.16 1.28 8.80
N GLY A 114 1.09 0.06 8.27
CA GLY A 114 -0.10 -0.77 8.38
C GLY A 114 -0.44 -1.19 9.81
N GLU A 115 0.56 -1.36 10.66
CA GLU A 115 0.31 -1.72 12.06
C GLU A 115 -0.33 -0.57 12.81
N LEU A 116 0.14 0.66 12.59
CA LEU A 116 -0.47 1.85 13.19
C LEU A 116 -1.93 1.99 12.73
N SER A 117 -2.17 1.85 11.43
CA SER A 117 -3.52 1.92 10.88
C SER A 117 -4.44 0.90 11.54
N ASN A 118 -3.98 -0.34 11.66
CA ASN A 118 -4.77 -1.41 12.27
C ASN A 118 -5.09 -1.12 13.74
N LYS A 119 -4.11 -0.61 14.49
CA LYS A 119 -4.33 -0.25 15.90
C LYS A 119 -5.36 0.86 16.08
N LEU A 120 -5.35 1.84 15.18
CA LEU A 120 -6.28 2.98 15.25
C LEU A 120 -7.69 2.61 14.78
N LEU A 121 -7.81 1.74 13.78
CA LEU A 121 -9.11 1.33 13.22
C LEU A 121 -9.76 0.20 14.00
N HIS A 122 -8.97 -0.62 14.69
CA HIS A 122 -9.45 -1.78 15.45
C HIS A 122 -8.90 -1.77 16.88
N PRO A 123 -9.18 -0.72 17.67
CA PRO A 123 -8.70 -0.68 19.04
C PRO A 123 -9.39 -1.75 19.88
N LYS A 124 -8.62 -2.33 20.81
CA LYS A 124 -9.15 -3.27 21.79
C LYS A 124 -9.29 -2.58 23.14
#